data_b2ca888da5c2c1327692bad3f62a5539
#
_entry.id   b2ca888da5c2c1327692bad3f62a5539
#
_cell.length_a   1.000
_cell.length_b   1.000
_cell.length_c   1.000
_cell.angle_alpha   90.00
_cell.angle_beta   90.00
_cell.angle_gamma   90.00
#
_symmetry.space_group_name_H-M   'P 1'
#
loop_
_entity.id
_entity.type
_entity.pdbx_description
1 polymer ?
#
loop_
_entity_poly.entity_id
_entity_poly.type
_entity_poly.pdbx_seq_one_letter_code
_entity_poly.pdbx_strand_id
1 'polypeptide(L)'
;MSVKKHTARAVICASALLFSATSAFAAGHPQLDNAQTAKVIDSVKATIAEQHSTGCVAVVDASGSLLAFQRLDGSPAGCVEASIGKARTSALYHAPSLKFMQRLQGGETTVLAIPHAVALGGGFPLTIDGEVVGAVGVSTPKQDIDNQSSEKAASVLK
;
A
#
# COMPACT_ATOMS: atom_id res chain seq x y z
N MET A 1 -66.29 5.28 -66.37
CA MET A 1 -65.39 6.16 -65.62
C MET A 1 -64.84 5.33 -64.46
N SER A 2 -63.58 4.83 -64.60
CA SER A 2 -62.94 3.94 -63.60
C SER A 2 -61.86 4.71 -62.86
N VAL A 3 -62.04 4.84 -61.54
CA VAL A 3 -61.09 5.52 -60.68
C VAL A 3 -60.14 4.48 -60.10
N LYS A 4 -58.87 4.49 -60.53
CA LYS A 4 -57.81 3.68 -59.97
C LYS A 4 -57.31 4.24 -58.63
N LYS A 5 -57.47 3.48 -57.55
CA LYS A 5 -56.91 3.80 -56.26
C LYS A 5 -55.43 3.35 -56.21
N HIS A 6 -54.51 4.28 -56.03
CA HIS A 6 -53.09 3.97 -55.75
C HIS A 6 -52.88 3.85 -54.25
N THR A 7 -52.60 2.64 -53.80
CA THR A 7 -52.18 2.40 -52.42
C THR A 7 -50.65 2.58 -52.32
N ALA A 8 -50.26 3.65 -51.64
CA ALA A 8 -48.82 3.89 -51.28
C ALA A 8 -48.43 2.98 -50.11
N ARG A 9 -47.48 2.12 -50.34
CA ARG A 9 -46.84 1.33 -49.25
C ARG A 9 -45.70 2.15 -48.65
N ALA A 10 -45.85 2.59 -47.39
CA ALA A 10 -44.81 3.19 -46.61
C ALA A 10 -43.90 2.08 -46.09
N VAL A 11 -42.64 2.12 -46.51
CA VAL A 11 -41.57 1.27 -45.94
C VAL A 11 -40.94 1.97 -44.75
N ILE A 12 -41.24 1.47 -43.57
CA ILE A 12 -40.61 1.99 -42.33
C ILE A 12 -39.27 1.22 -42.16
N CYS A 13 -38.15 1.93 -42.47
CA CYS A 13 -36.83 1.46 -42.11
C CYS A 13 -36.58 1.69 -40.61
N ALA A 14 -36.71 0.64 -39.80
CA ALA A 14 -36.33 0.66 -38.41
C ALA A 14 -34.79 0.48 -38.32
N SER A 15 -34.08 1.58 -38.17
CA SER A 15 -32.62 1.59 -37.87
C SER A 15 -32.42 1.25 -36.39
N ALA A 16 -32.08 -0.02 -36.10
CA ALA A 16 -31.66 -0.43 -34.77
C ALA A 16 -30.25 0.09 -34.50
N LEU A 17 -30.13 1.14 -33.73
CA LEU A 17 -28.88 1.64 -33.14
C LEU A 17 -28.47 0.68 -32.02
N LEU A 18 -27.55 -0.23 -32.31
CA LEU A 18 -26.84 -1.05 -31.30
C LEU A 18 -25.89 -0.14 -30.53
N PHE A 19 -26.31 0.34 -29.36
CA PHE A 19 -25.41 0.94 -28.38
C PHE A 19 -24.55 -0.19 -27.76
N SER A 20 -23.35 -0.36 -28.27
CA SER A 20 -22.32 -1.15 -27.60
C SER A 20 -21.85 -0.37 -26.38
N ALA A 21 -22.43 -0.64 -25.21
CA ALA A 21 -21.90 -0.19 -23.94
C ALA A 21 -20.57 -0.90 -23.69
N THR A 22 -19.45 -0.27 -24.08
CA THR A 22 -18.14 -0.65 -23.61
C THR A 22 -18.07 -0.32 -22.12
N SER A 23 -18.22 -1.34 -21.26
CA SER A 23 -17.93 -1.23 -19.85
C SER A 23 -16.42 -0.91 -19.73
N ALA A 24 -16.08 0.37 -19.58
CA ALA A 24 -14.78 0.76 -19.12
C ALA A 24 -14.64 0.22 -17.69
N PHE A 25 -13.99 -0.94 -17.53
CA PHE A 25 -13.46 -1.33 -16.23
C PHE A 25 -12.50 -0.21 -15.85
N ALA A 26 -12.88 0.62 -14.87
CA ALA A 26 -11.94 1.49 -14.21
C ALA A 26 -10.80 0.58 -13.72
N ALA A 27 -9.60 0.76 -14.26
CA ALA A 27 -8.42 0.08 -13.76
C ALA A 27 -8.32 0.47 -12.29
N GLY A 28 -8.64 -0.46 -11.39
CA GLY A 28 -8.54 -0.23 -9.96
C GLY A 28 -7.08 0.10 -9.64
N HIS A 29 -6.87 1.02 -8.69
CA HIS A 29 -5.52 1.29 -8.21
C HIS A 29 -4.86 -0.02 -7.76
N PRO A 30 -3.57 -0.23 -8.05
CA PRO A 30 -2.88 -1.43 -7.63
C PRO A 30 -2.97 -1.57 -6.10
N GLN A 31 -3.22 -2.78 -5.63
CA GLN A 31 -3.33 -3.10 -4.21
C GLN A 31 -2.41 -4.27 -3.89
N LEU A 32 -1.92 -4.33 -2.66
CA LEU A 32 -1.15 -5.47 -2.18
C LEU A 32 -2.05 -6.68 -2.04
N ASP A 33 -1.68 -7.77 -2.67
CA ASP A 33 -2.29 -9.08 -2.43
C ASP A 33 -1.61 -9.83 -1.26
N ASN A 34 -2.21 -10.95 -0.85
CA ASN A 34 -1.69 -11.77 0.25
C ASN A 34 -0.30 -12.36 -0.07
N ALA A 35 -0.03 -12.72 -1.33
CA ALA A 35 1.24 -13.30 -1.73
C ALA A 35 2.37 -12.25 -1.69
N GLN A 36 2.09 -11.05 -2.16
CA GLN A 36 3.01 -9.90 -2.08
C GLN A 36 3.29 -9.52 -0.62
N THR A 37 2.24 -9.46 0.20
CA THR A 37 2.35 -9.18 1.64
C THR A 37 3.20 -10.23 2.36
N ALA A 38 3.02 -11.51 2.05
CA ALA A 38 3.83 -12.60 2.61
C ALA A 38 5.31 -12.48 2.22
N LYS A 39 5.61 -12.16 0.94
CA LYS A 39 6.99 -11.93 0.48
C LYS A 39 7.68 -10.81 1.24
N VAL A 40 6.98 -9.71 1.50
CA VAL A 40 7.49 -8.58 2.29
C VAL A 40 7.84 -9.02 3.70
N ILE A 41 6.93 -9.73 4.38
CA ILE A 41 7.17 -10.26 5.75
C ILE A 41 8.35 -11.22 5.77
N ASP A 42 8.42 -12.15 4.83
CA ASP A 42 9.51 -13.14 4.78
C ASP A 42 10.88 -12.49 4.53
N SER A 43 10.94 -11.45 3.69
CA SER A 43 12.15 -10.65 3.49
C SER A 43 12.63 -9.97 4.78
N VAL A 44 11.70 -9.37 5.55
CA VAL A 44 12.02 -8.76 6.85
C VAL A 44 12.52 -9.81 7.83
N LYS A 45 11.85 -10.96 7.94
CA LYS A 45 12.24 -12.05 8.83
C LYS A 45 13.64 -12.56 8.52
N ALA A 46 13.95 -12.75 7.23
CA ALA A 46 15.27 -13.17 6.79
C ALA A 46 16.37 -12.18 7.25
N THR A 47 16.12 -10.87 7.03
CA THR A 47 17.08 -9.84 7.43
C THR A 47 17.26 -9.77 8.95
N ILE A 48 16.19 -9.89 9.73
CA ILE A 48 16.26 -9.92 11.20
C ILE A 48 17.06 -11.15 11.67
N ALA A 49 16.83 -12.31 11.05
CA ALA A 49 17.56 -13.55 11.37
C ALA A 49 19.07 -13.45 11.03
N GLU A 50 19.43 -12.88 9.87
CA GLU A 50 20.81 -12.60 9.47
C GLU A 50 21.55 -11.74 10.51
N GLN A 51 20.81 -10.83 11.17
CA GLN A 51 21.32 -9.93 12.20
C GLN A 51 21.27 -10.52 13.63
N HIS A 52 20.90 -11.80 13.78
CA HIS A 52 20.72 -12.47 15.07
C HIS A 52 19.85 -11.65 16.03
N SER A 53 18.75 -11.07 15.51
CA SER A 53 17.85 -10.19 16.23
C SER A 53 16.44 -10.77 16.31
N THR A 54 15.55 -10.06 16.98
CA THR A 54 14.12 -10.35 17.04
C THR A 54 13.33 -9.04 16.92
N GLY A 55 12.04 -9.11 16.65
CA GLY A 55 11.22 -7.91 16.49
C GLY A 55 9.85 -8.19 15.93
N CYS A 56 9.18 -7.11 15.54
CA CYS A 56 7.88 -7.14 14.91
C CYS A 56 7.95 -6.59 13.49
N VAL A 57 7.13 -7.16 12.60
CA VAL A 57 6.89 -6.64 11.26
C VAL A 57 5.39 -6.43 11.06
N ALA A 58 5.04 -5.28 10.50
CA ALA A 58 3.67 -4.94 10.09
C ALA A 58 3.67 -4.54 8.62
N VAL A 59 2.66 -4.97 7.88
CA VAL A 59 2.36 -4.50 6.52
C VAL A 59 0.98 -3.88 6.53
N VAL A 60 0.87 -2.66 6.03
CA VAL A 60 -0.38 -1.91 5.92
C VAL A 60 -0.67 -1.60 4.45
N ASP A 61 -1.94 -1.37 4.11
CA ASP A 61 -2.36 -0.86 2.81
C ASP A 61 -2.07 0.66 2.66
N ALA A 62 -2.43 1.23 1.52
CA ALA A 62 -2.24 2.67 1.24
C ALA A 62 -3.02 3.58 2.21
N SER A 63 -4.08 3.10 2.85
CA SER A 63 -4.85 3.84 3.87
C SER A 63 -4.26 3.73 5.28
N GLY A 64 -3.20 2.93 5.46
CA GLY A 64 -2.60 2.64 6.76
C GLY A 64 -3.34 1.54 7.54
N SER A 65 -4.29 0.83 6.92
CA SER A 65 -4.98 -0.30 7.54
C SER A 65 -4.11 -1.56 7.53
N LEU A 66 -4.09 -2.30 8.63
CA LEU A 66 -3.24 -3.47 8.79
C LEU A 66 -3.69 -4.61 7.86
N LEU A 67 -2.78 -5.09 7.00
CA LEU A 67 -2.98 -6.26 6.15
C LEU A 67 -2.41 -7.53 6.78
N ALA A 68 -1.19 -7.44 7.33
CA ALA A 68 -0.54 -8.57 7.98
C ALA A 68 0.43 -8.08 9.05
N PHE A 69 0.65 -8.95 10.04
CA PHE A 69 1.52 -8.68 11.18
C PHE A 69 2.18 -9.97 11.66
N GLN A 70 3.43 -9.89 12.05
CA GLN A 70 4.11 -10.96 12.76
C GLN A 70 5.00 -10.42 13.87
N ARG A 71 4.82 -10.96 15.09
CA ARG A 71 5.76 -10.80 16.19
C ARG A 71 6.63 -12.06 16.26
N LEU A 72 7.94 -11.89 16.19
CA LEU A 72 8.88 -12.98 16.31
C LEU A 72 9.05 -13.39 17.77
N ASP A 73 9.45 -14.63 18.00
CA ASP A 73 9.65 -15.16 19.34
C ASP A 73 10.70 -14.34 20.11
N GLY A 74 10.47 -14.13 21.39
CA GLY A 74 11.35 -13.34 22.24
C GLY A 74 11.26 -11.82 22.06
N SER A 75 10.42 -11.32 21.15
CA SER A 75 10.26 -9.87 20.94
C SER A 75 9.50 -9.22 22.08
N PRO A 76 9.91 -8.02 22.53
CA PRO A 76 9.17 -7.26 23.53
C PRO A 76 7.80 -6.78 23.01
N ALA A 77 6.79 -6.71 23.87
CA ALA A 77 5.42 -6.36 23.48
C ALA A 77 5.32 -4.99 22.79
N GLY A 78 6.18 -4.03 23.17
CA GLY A 78 6.18 -2.68 22.59
C GLY A 78 6.50 -2.63 21.10
N CYS A 79 7.13 -3.68 20.52
CA CYS A 79 7.41 -3.70 19.07
C CYS A 79 6.13 -3.74 18.21
N VAL A 80 4.99 -4.16 18.78
CA VAL A 80 3.72 -4.28 18.06
C VAL A 80 3.26 -2.92 17.56
N GLU A 81 2.97 -2.01 18.48
CA GLU A 81 2.50 -0.66 18.14
C GLU A 81 3.58 0.14 17.39
N ALA A 82 4.86 -0.06 17.75
CA ALA A 82 5.95 0.63 17.08
C ALA A 82 6.04 0.24 15.59
N SER A 83 5.97 -1.04 15.23
CA SER A 83 6.02 -1.48 13.84
C SER A 83 4.80 -1.01 13.04
N ILE A 84 3.60 -1.10 13.63
CA ILE A 84 2.36 -0.61 12.99
C ILE A 84 2.42 0.90 12.78
N GLY A 85 2.84 1.67 13.78
CA GLY A 85 2.98 3.13 13.67
C GLY A 85 3.98 3.56 12.60
N LYS A 86 5.13 2.88 12.49
CA LYS A 86 6.13 3.13 11.45
C LYS A 86 5.59 2.81 10.05
N ALA A 87 4.87 1.69 9.89
CA ALA A 87 4.20 1.35 8.63
C ALA A 87 3.16 2.41 8.25
N ARG A 88 2.27 2.78 9.17
CA ARG A 88 1.26 3.84 8.94
C ARG A 88 1.87 5.17 8.53
N THR A 89 2.92 5.61 9.22
CA THR A 89 3.66 6.83 8.85
C THR A 89 4.09 6.77 7.39
N SER A 90 4.68 5.67 6.97
CA SER A 90 5.19 5.54 5.61
C SER A 90 4.11 5.43 4.54
N ALA A 91 3.00 4.74 4.83
CA ALA A 91 1.87 4.62 3.91
C ALA A 91 1.17 5.98 3.71
N LEU A 92 0.82 6.66 4.81
CA LEU A 92 0.03 7.90 4.76
C LEU A 92 0.81 9.10 4.23
N TYR A 93 2.13 9.13 4.42
CA TYR A 93 2.97 10.26 4.02
C TYR A 93 3.89 9.94 2.84
N HIS A 94 3.76 8.76 2.24
CA HIS A 94 4.50 8.31 1.05
C HIS A 94 6.03 8.51 1.18
N ALA A 95 6.56 8.29 2.39
CA ALA A 95 7.97 8.54 2.71
C ALA A 95 8.49 7.54 3.76
N PRO A 96 9.78 7.19 3.73
CA PRO A 96 10.39 6.46 4.84
C PRO A 96 10.15 7.18 6.17
N SER A 97 9.73 6.46 7.20
CA SER A 97 9.47 7.05 8.53
C SER A 97 10.75 7.62 9.18
N LEU A 98 11.92 7.17 8.72
CA LEU A 98 13.22 7.74 9.07
C LEU A 98 13.30 9.25 8.81
N LYS A 99 12.63 9.78 7.79
CA LYS A 99 12.61 11.23 7.52
C LYS A 99 11.97 12.01 8.67
N PHE A 100 10.94 11.47 9.30
CA PHE A 100 10.28 12.09 10.46
C PHE A 100 11.20 12.08 11.69
N MET A 101 11.92 10.98 11.92
CA MET A 101 12.92 10.89 12.96
C MET A 101 14.04 11.94 12.75
N GLN A 102 14.56 12.08 11.55
CA GLN A 102 15.60 13.04 11.20
C GLN A 102 15.16 14.49 11.39
N ARG A 103 13.91 14.82 11.04
CA ARG A 103 13.32 16.15 11.30
C ARG A 103 13.26 16.45 12.79
N LEU A 104 12.81 15.49 13.61
CA LEU A 104 12.79 15.64 15.07
C LEU A 104 14.20 15.82 15.63
N GLN A 105 15.17 15.03 15.21
CA GLN A 105 16.57 15.13 15.61
C GLN A 105 17.20 16.46 15.18
N GLY A 106 16.74 17.03 14.06
CA GLY A 106 17.11 18.37 13.60
C GLY A 106 16.45 19.52 14.36
N GLY A 107 15.64 19.23 15.39
CA GLY A 107 14.98 20.22 16.24
C GLY A 107 13.58 20.63 15.79
N GLU A 108 13.03 20.01 14.75
CA GLU A 108 11.65 20.28 14.28
C GLU A 108 10.63 19.51 15.13
N THR A 109 10.28 20.04 16.29
CA THR A 109 9.37 19.40 17.25
C THR A 109 7.93 19.29 16.74
N THR A 110 7.53 20.14 15.78
CA THR A 110 6.19 20.10 15.14
C THR A 110 5.89 18.78 14.46
N VAL A 111 6.92 17.97 14.11
CA VAL A 111 6.74 16.63 13.57
C VAL A 111 5.93 15.72 14.49
N LEU A 112 5.96 15.96 15.82
CA LEU A 112 5.21 15.20 16.81
C LEU A 112 3.70 15.48 16.80
N ALA A 113 3.28 16.60 16.16
CA ALA A 113 1.87 16.95 16.00
C ALA A 113 1.27 16.44 14.68
N ILE A 114 2.06 15.78 13.82
CA ILE A 114 1.58 15.24 12.55
C ILE A 114 0.68 14.01 12.86
N PRO A 115 -0.59 14.02 12.42
CA PRO A 115 -1.53 12.94 12.74
C PRO A 115 -1.01 11.57 12.25
N HIS A 116 -1.12 10.55 13.12
CA HIS A 116 -0.73 9.17 12.81
C HIS A 116 0.73 8.97 12.39
N ALA A 117 1.60 9.98 12.55
CA ALA A 117 3.02 9.84 12.31
C ALA A 117 3.79 9.51 13.59
N VAL A 118 4.75 8.61 13.47
CA VAL A 118 5.75 8.36 14.50
C VAL A 118 7.12 8.80 14.00
N ALA A 119 7.86 9.55 14.82
CA ALA A 119 9.19 10.04 14.48
C ALA A 119 10.27 8.98 14.80
N LEU A 120 10.09 7.79 14.22
CA LEU A 120 10.97 6.63 14.37
C LEU A 120 11.25 6.03 12.99
N GLY A 121 12.50 5.69 12.70
CA GLY A 121 12.84 5.00 11.46
C GLY A 121 12.37 3.54 11.46
N GLY A 122 12.42 2.87 10.31
CA GLY A 122 12.03 1.47 10.12
C GLY A 122 10.67 1.26 9.46
N GLY A 123 10.02 2.32 9.00
CA GLY A 123 8.91 2.26 8.07
C GLY A 123 9.36 2.61 6.64
N PHE A 124 8.87 1.87 5.64
CA PHE A 124 9.21 2.12 4.24
C PHE A 124 8.00 1.92 3.33
N PRO A 125 7.72 2.83 2.36
CA PRO A 125 6.62 2.68 1.41
C PRO A 125 6.82 1.49 0.50
N LEU A 126 5.75 0.76 0.21
CA LEU A 126 5.69 -0.30 -0.79
C LEU A 126 5.07 0.28 -2.06
N THR A 127 5.77 0.12 -3.19
CA THR A 127 5.35 0.70 -4.46
C THR A 127 5.20 -0.37 -5.54
N ILE A 128 4.16 -0.23 -6.37
CA ILE A 128 3.95 -0.99 -7.61
C ILE A 128 3.72 0.04 -8.72
N ASP A 129 4.46 -0.07 -9.81
CA ASP A 129 4.38 0.87 -10.95
C ASP A 129 4.50 2.35 -10.55
N GLY A 130 5.28 2.63 -9.50
CA GLY A 130 5.50 3.99 -9.00
C GLY A 130 4.42 4.53 -8.05
N GLU A 131 3.32 3.82 -7.85
CA GLU A 131 2.28 4.15 -6.88
C GLU A 131 2.54 3.51 -5.52
N VAL A 132 2.30 4.25 -4.44
CA VAL A 132 2.35 3.70 -3.07
C VAL A 132 1.10 2.88 -2.82
N VAL A 133 1.27 1.57 -2.70
CA VAL A 133 0.19 0.59 -2.47
C VAL A 133 0.06 0.19 -1.00
N GLY A 134 0.98 0.62 -0.17
CA GLY A 134 1.04 0.32 1.26
C GLY A 134 2.39 0.64 1.85
N ALA A 135 2.71 0.08 3.00
CA ALA A 135 4.01 0.21 3.63
C ALA A 135 4.32 -0.96 4.55
N VAL A 136 5.61 -1.17 4.78
CA VAL A 136 6.13 -2.09 5.79
C VAL A 136 6.72 -1.31 6.96
N GLY A 137 6.52 -1.79 8.18
CA GLY A 137 7.13 -1.26 9.39
C GLY A 137 7.80 -2.36 10.19
N VAL A 138 9.02 -2.10 10.63
CA VAL A 138 9.86 -3.01 11.39
C VAL A 138 10.24 -2.39 12.73
N SER A 139 10.20 -3.18 13.79
CA SER A 139 10.65 -2.75 15.11
C SER A 139 11.43 -3.86 15.79
N THR A 140 12.74 -3.68 15.85
CA THR A 140 13.72 -4.51 16.57
C THR A 140 14.37 -3.69 17.70
N PRO A 141 15.22 -4.26 18.55
CA PRO A 141 16.01 -3.50 19.51
C PRO A 141 17.00 -2.49 18.88
N LYS A 142 17.27 -2.57 17.57
CA LYS A 142 18.25 -1.71 16.88
C LYS A 142 17.63 -1.00 15.68
N GLN A 143 17.65 0.33 15.72
CA GLN A 143 17.06 1.20 14.67
C GLN A 143 17.67 0.94 13.28
N ASP A 144 18.95 0.63 13.19
CA ASP A 144 19.61 0.36 11.90
C ASP A 144 19.08 -0.91 11.24
N ILE A 145 18.80 -1.95 12.04
CA ILE A 145 18.16 -3.18 11.56
C ILE A 145 16.75 -2.87 11.04
N ASP A 146 15.99 -2.02 11.72
CA ASP A 146 14.66 -1.62 11.33
C ASP A 146 14.66 -0.95 9.95
N ASN A 147 15.56 0.03 9.76
CA ASN A 147 15.70 0.75 8.49
C ASN A 147 16.13 -0.18 7.37
N GLN A 148 17.19 -0.96 7.57
CA GLN A 148 17.73 -1.90 6.59
C GLN A 148 16.67 -2.93 6.17
N SER A 149 15.99 -3.53 7.15
CA SER A 149 14.97 -4.56 6.90
C SER A 149 13.79 -4.04 6.11
N SER A 150 13.27 -2.87 6.48
CA SER A 150 12.12 -2.27 5.81
C SER A 150 12.44 -1.83 4.37
N GLU A 151 13.60 -1.24 4.14
CA GLU A 151 14.05 -0.82 2.82
C GLU A 151 14.30 -2.01 1.89
N LYS A 152 15.03 -3.05 2.38
CA LYS A 152 15.26 -4.29 1.63
C LYS A 152 13.95 -4.98 1.28
N ALA A 153 13.00 -5.06 2.23
CA ALA A 153 11.71 -5.68 2.00
C ALA A 153 10.85 -4.91 0.96
N ALA A 154 10.95 -3.58 0.90
CA ALA A 154 10.24 -2.82 -0.13
C ALA A 154 10.74 -3.12 -1.55
N SER A 155 11.96 -3.59 -1.71
CA SER A 155 12.53 -3.92 -3.03
C SER A 155 12.01 -5.23 -3.63
N VAL A 156 11.35 -6.11 -2.85
CA VAL A 156 10.87 -7.42 -3.35
C VAL A 156 9.61 -7.32 -4.22
N LEU A 157 9.00 -6.15 -4.29
CA LEU A 157 7.82 -5.87 -5.11
C LEU A 157 8.14 -5.16 -6.45
N LYS A 158 9.41 -4.87 -6.69
CA LYS A 158 9.90 -4.21 -7.91
C LYS A 158 10.15 -5.21 -9.02
#